data_64aa203558142dc3bb2a6cc39b12fc5a
#
_entry.id   64aa203558142dc3bb2a6cc39b12fc5a
#
_cell.length_a   1.000
_cell.length_b   1.000
_cell.length_c   1.000
_cell.angle_alpha   90.00
_cell.angle_beta   90.00
_cell.angle_gamma   90.00
#
_symmetry.space_group_name_H-M   'P 1'
#
loop_
_entity.id
_entity.type
_entity.pdbx_description
1 polymer ?
#
loop_
_entity_poly.entity_id
_entity_poly.type
_entity_poly.pdbx_seq_one_letter_code
_entity_poly.pdbx_strand_id
1 'polypeptide(L)'
;MSRPRCSRCQRPSSLCLCALIPALDSRTQVLVLQHSSEASHALNTARLAALGLCNAELRVGERFEDDCDAARLSYLLFPGEDAIPLGSLADAAQPVRLIVPDGTWRKARKILHVNPWLAELPRVALPEGLSSRYRLRKAPMPGVLSTIEAIVTALNLLESPSRFDELLRPFDALIEGQIDAMGREVYQRNHADT
;
A
#
# COMPACT_ATOMS: atom_id res chain seq x y z
N MET A 1 10.28 19.40 -22.90
CA MET A 1 10.81 18.01 -22.83
C MET A 1 10.39 17.40 -21.49
N SER A 2 9.77 16.22 -21.48
CA SER A 2 9.42 15.57 -20.23
C SER A 2 10.71 15.02 -19.57
N ARG A 3 10.80 15.13 -18.23
CA ARG A 3 11.94 14.60 -17.49
C ARG A 3 12.04 13.07 -17.67
N PRO A 4 13.23 12.48 -17.92
CA PRO A 4 13.38 11.05 -18.04
C PRO A 4 12.95 10.34 -16.77
N ARG A 5 12.20 9.24 -16.90
CA ARG A 5 11.69 8.42 -15.79
C ARG A 5 12.35 7.07 -15.74
N CYS A 6 12.59 6.57 -14.54
CA CYS A 6 13.06 5.21 -14.34
C CYS A 6 11.98 4.21 -14.82
N SER A 7 12.36 3.24 -15.65
CA SER A 7 11.44 2.23 -16.19
C SER A 7 10.82 1.33 -15.12
N ARG A 8 11.53 1.11 -13.98
CA ARG A 8 11.08 0.24 -12.88
C ARG A 8 10.17 0.99 -11.91
N CYS A 9 10.66 2.01 -11.22
CA CYS A 9 9.87 2.71 -10.18
C CYS A 9 9.02 3.87 -10.72
N GLN A 10 9.15 4.22 -12.00
CA GLN A 10 8.41 5.29 -12.70
C GLN A 10 8.64 6.71 -12.12
N ARG A 11 9.62 6.88 -11.26
CA ARG A 11 10.02 8.18 -10.73
C ARG A 11 10.99 8.90 -11.70
N PRO A 12 11.14 10.24 -11.60
CA PRO A 12 12.22 10.93 -12.31
C PRO A 12 13.55 10.23 -12.04
N SER A 13 14.38 10.06 -13.06
CA SER A 13 15.64 9.30 -12.94
C SER A 13 16.57 9.84 -11.85
N SER A 14 16.59 11.16 -11.65
CA SER A 14 17.33 11.83 -10.57
C SER A 14 16.80 11.55 -9.15
N LEU A 15 15.57 11.04 -9.03
CA LEU A 15 14.90 10.71 -7.78
C LEU A 15 14.54 9.22 -7.73
N CYS A 16 15.30 8.38 -8.44
CA CYS A 16 15.08 6.96 -8.50
C CYS A 16 15.34 6.31 -7.13
N LEU A 17 14.42 5.45 -6.69
CA LEU A 17 14.48 4.75 -5.41
C LEU A 17 14.82 3.26 -5.56
N CYS A 18 15.09 2.78 -6.77
CA CYS A 18 15.30 1.35 -7.03
C CYS A 18 16.39 0.69 -6.20
N ALA A 19 17.43 1.44 -5.84
CA ALA A 19 18.53 0.95 -5.00
C ALA A 19 18.10 0.68 -3.54
N LEU A 20 16.99 1.26 -3.11
CA LEU A 20 16.44 1.11 -1.75
C LEU A 20 15.31 0.09 -1.68
N ILE A 21 14.78 -0.35 -2.82
CA ILE A 21 13.68 -1.31 -2.88
C ILE A 21 14.24 -2.70 -2.59
N PRO A 22 13.83 -3.38 -1.50
CA PRO A 22 14.26 -4.73 -1.21
C PRO A 22 13.63 -5.75 -2.18
N ALA A 23 13.95 -7.03 -1.99
CA ALA A 23 13.26 -8.17 -2.60
C ALA A 23 12.91 -9.13 -1.46
N LEU A 24 11.72 -8.97 -0.89
CA LEU A 24 11.27 -9.75 0.26
C LEU A 24 10.31 -10.84 -0.18
N ASP A 25 10.57 -12.06 0.27
CA ASP A 25 9.66 -13.18 0.09
C ASP A 25 8.56 -13.12 1.15
N SER A 26 7.31 -13.38 0.72
CA SER A 26 6.16 -13.53 1.61
C SER A 26 5.34 -14.75 1.24
N ARG A 27 4.82 -15.45 2.23
CA ARG A 27 3.85 -16.53 2.04
C ARG A 27 2.51 -15.97 1.53
N THR A 28 2.14 -14.80 2.04
CA THR A 28 0.95 -14.06 1.65
C THR A 28 1.15 -13.41 0.28
N GLN A 29 0.27 -13.66 -0.65
CA GLN A 29 0.23 -12.92 -1.91
C GLN A 29 -0.44 -11.57 -1.69
N VAL A 30 0.16 -10.50 -2.22
CA VAL A 30 -0.42 -9.15 -2.16
C VAL A 30 -0.82 -8.70 -3.56
N LEU A 31 -2.13 -8.51 -3.80
CA LEU A 31 -2.66 -7.91 -5.02
C LEU A 31 -3.09 -6.48 -4.74
N VAL A 32 -2.37 -5.51 -5.30
CA VAL A 32 -2.74 -4.10 -5.19
C VAL A 32 -3.57 -3.69 -6.40
N LEU A 33 -4.80 -3.23 -6.16
CA LEU A 33 -5.71 -2.70 -7.18
C LEU A 33 -5.66 -1.17 -7.13
N GLN A 34 -4.81 -0.58 -7.96
CA GLN A 34 -4.56 0.86 -7.97
C GLN A 34 -5.49 1.58 -8.93
N HIS A 35 -6.19 2.59 -8.45
CA HIS A 35 -6.98 3.46 -9.32
C HIS A 35 -6.09 4.15 -10.36
N SER A 36 -6.53 4.21 -11.62
CA SER A 36 -5.75 4.68 -12.77
C SER A 36 -5.12 6.07 -12.56
N SER A 37 -5.81 6.99 -11.88
CA SER A 37 -5.31 8.35 -11.61
C SER A 37 -4.18 8.41 -10.57
N GLU A 38 -3.93 7.32 -9.80
CA GLU A 38 -2.83 7.24 -8.84
C GLU A 38 -1.51 6.78 -9.49
N ALA A 39 -1.57 6.15 -10.65
CA ALA A 39 -0.41 5.54 -11.30
C ALA A 39 0.74 6.52 -11.57
N SER A 40 0.41 7.78 -11.88
CA SER A 40 1.38 8.86 -12.16
C SER A 40 1.66 9.76 -10.95
N HIS A 41 1.03 9.49 -9.79
CA HIS A 41 1.19 10.32 -8.61
C HIS A 41 2.64 10.27 -8.09
N ALA A 42 3.21 11.44 -7.75
CA ALA A 42 4.60 11.55 -7.31
C ALA A 42 4.90 10.74 -6.03
N LEU A 43 3.90 10.57 -5.18
CA LEU A 43 3.97 9.87 -3.91
C LEU A 43 3.29 8.48 -3.98
N ASN A 44 3.42 7.79 -5.12
CA ASN A 44 2.86 6.45 -5.32
C ASN A 44 3.60 5.42 -4.47
N THR A 45 3.02 5.05 -3.32
CA THR A 45 3.59 4.08 -2.37
C THR A 45 3.23 2.64 -2.72
N ALA A 46 2.10 2.42 -3.38
CA ALA A 46 1.64 1.11 -3.84
C ALA A 46 2.65 0.43 -4.77
N ARG A 47 3.20 1.20 -5.72
CA ARG A 47 4.24 0.70 -6.63
C ARG A 47 5.51 0.29 -5.89
N LEU A 48 5.93 1.03 -4.87
CA LEU A 48 7.12 0.68 -4.08
C LEU A 48 6.90 -0.63 -3.32
N ALA A 49 5.71 -0.82 -2.74
CA ALA A 49 5.34 -2.06 -2.08
C ALA A 49 5.37 -3.26 -3.03
N ALA A 50 4.71 -3.15 -4.19
CA ALA A 50 4.66 -4.22 -5.16
C ALA A 50 6.03 -4.57 -5.75
N LEU A 51 6.94 -3.59 -5.91
CA LEU A 51 8.29 -3.84 -6.40
C LEU A 51 9.22 -4.46 -5.36
N GLY A 52 8.91 -4.32 -4.09
CA GLY A 52 9.75 -4.80 -2.99
C GLY A 52 9.33 -6.17 -2.42
N LEU A 53 8.23 -6.74 -2.90
CA LEU A 53 7.73 -8.06 -2.54
C LEU A 53 7.79 -9.00 -3.74
N CYS A 54 8.37 -10.19 -3.56
CA CYS A 54 8.46 -11.19 -4.63
C CYS A 54 7.09 -11.79 -4.98
N ASN A 55 6.17 -11.84 -4.01
CA ASN A 55 4.82 -12.38 -4.15
C ASN A 55 3.76 -11.27 -4.16
N ALA A 56 4.01 -10.20 -4.93
CA ALA A 56 3.06 -9.10 -5.08
C ALA A 56 2.82 -8.73 -6.54
N GLU A 57 1.60 -8.28 -6.81
CA GLU A 57 1.17 -7.78 -8.11
C GLU A 57 0.51 -6.41 -7.96
N LEU A 58 0.79 -5.50 -8.90
CA LEU A 58 0.13 -4.20 -9.00
C LEU A 58 -0.64 -4.12 -10.30
N ARG A 59 -1.96 -4.03 -10.20
CA ARG A 59 -2.84 -3.76 -11.34
C ARG A 59 -3.36 -2.34 -11.29
N VAL A 60 -3.28 -1.64 -12.42
CA VAL A 60 -3.71 -0.26 -12.55
C VAL A 60 -4.97 -0.19 -13.40
N GLY A 61 -6.04 0.38 -12.85
CA GLY A 61 -7.31 0.46 -13.57
C GLY A 61 -8.44 0.95 -12.68
N GLU A 62 -9.67 0.73 -13.13
CA GLU A 62 -10.89 0.89 -12.33
C GLU A 62 -11.69 -0.41 -12.30
N ARG A 63 -11.67 -1.17 -13.41
CA ARG A 63 -12.28 -2.50 -13.52
C ARG A 63 -11.19 -3.55 -13.58
N PHE A 64 -11.38 -4.61 -12.83
CA PHE A 64 -10.43 -5.72 -12.70
C PHE A 64 -11.18 -7.04 -12.88
N GLU A 65 -10.53 -7.98 -13.54
CA GLU A 65 -11.06 -9.33 -13.67
C GLU A 65 -10.95 -10.06 -12.32
N ASP A 66 -11.97 -10.85 -12.03
CA ASP A 66 -11.92 -11.80 -10.92
C ASP A 66 -11.08 -13.00 -11.36
N ASP A 67 -9.89 -13.10 -10.78
CA ASP A 67 -8.97 -14.21 -10.95
C ASP A 67 -8.65 -14.85 -9.59
N CYS A 68 -9.60 -14.81 -8.66
CA CYS A 68 -9.44 -15.46 -7.36
C CYS A 68 -9.20 -16.96 -7.56
N ASP A 69 -8.02 -17.39 -7.13
CA ASP A 69 -7.59 -18.78 -7.18
C ASP A 69 -8.12 -19.55 -5.96
N ALA A 70 -8.80 -20.67 -6.20
CA ALA A 70 -9.30 -21.54 -5.14
C ALA A 70 -8.18 -22.15 -4.25
N ALA A 71 -6.93 -22.12 -4.72
CA ALA A 71 -5.77 -22.55 -3.92
C ALA A 71 -5.38 -21.57 -2.83
N ARG A 72 -5.95 -20.35 -2.82
CA ARG A 72 -5.67 -19.30 -1.84
C ARG A 72 -6.94 -18.74 -1.25
N LEU A 73 -6.90 -18.45 0.06
CA LEU A 73 -7.97 -17.70 0.71
C LEU A 73 -7.81 -16.21 0.40
N SER A 74 -8.73 -15.66 -0.38
CA SER A 74 -8.70 -14.25 -0.77
C SER A 74 -9.47 -13.38 0.21
N TYR A 75 -8.85 -12.30 0.69
CA TYR A 75 -9.42 -11.33 1.61
C TYR A 75 -9.23 -9.91 1.08
N LEU A 76 -10.24 -9.08 1.29
CA LEU A 76 -10.19 -7.66 0.97
C LEU A 76 -9.68 -6.86 2.18
N LEU A 77 -8.51 -6.25 2.10
CA LEU A 77 -8.00 -5.33 3.12
C LEU A 77 -8.73 -3.99 3.00
N PHE A 78 -9.87 -3.90 3.65
CA PHE A 78 -10.70 -2.70 3.63
C PHE A 78 -11.61 -2.67 4.87
N PRO A 79 -11.67 -1.57 5.64
CA PRO A 79 -12.52 -1.48 6.82
C PRO A 79 -14.01 -1.56 6.44
N GLY A 80 -14.80 -2.08 7.34
CA GLY A 80 -16.25 -2.21 7.22
C GLY A 80 -16.84 -2.78 8.49
N GLU A 81 -18.16 -2.73 8.64
CA GLU A 81 -18.86 -3.27 9.81
C GLU A 81 -18.65 -4.77 9.98
N ASP A 82 -18.54 -5.49 8.83
CA ASP A 82 -18.33 -6.94 8.79
C ASP A 82 -16.85 -7.34 8.69
N ALA A 83 -15.92 -6.38 8.82
CA ALA A 83 -14.48 -6.69 8.70
C ALA A 83 -13.97 -7.42 9.94
N ILE A 84 -13.39 -8.60 9.72
CA ILE A 84 -12.73 -9.35 10.80
C ILE A 84 -11.33 -8.81 11.08
N PRO A 85 -10.81 -8.92 12.31
CA PRO A 85 -9.45 -8.53 12.63
C PRO A 85 -8.44 -9.33 11.79
N LEU A 86 -7.54 -8.67 11.08
CA LEU A 86 -6.56 -9.33 10.23
C LEU A 86 -5.70 -10.35 10.99
N GLY A 87 -5.35 -10.06 12.24
CA GLY A 87 -4.55 -10.95 13.09
C GLY A 87 -5.17 -12.34 13.31
N SER A 88 -6.50 -12.49 13.14
CA SER A 88 -7.16 -13.81 13.25
C SER A 88 -6.78 -14.77 12.12
N LEU A 89 -6.12 -14.28 11.07
CA LEU A 89 -5.67 -15.10 9.95
C LEU A 89 -4.21 -15.54 10.05
N ALA A 90 -3.50 -15.18 11.12
CA ALA A 90 -2.06 -15.47 11.26
C ALA A 90 -1.75 -16.99 11.18
N ASP A 91 -2.66 -17.81 11.71
CA ASP A 91 -2.54 -19.28 11.73
C ASP A 91 -3.32 -19.97 10.62
N ALA A 92 -3.71 -19.24 9.55
CA ALA A 92 -4.44 -19.83 8.45
C ALA A 92 -3.63 -20.98 7.81
N ALA A 93 -4.26 -22.16 7.72
CA ALA A 93 -3.63 -23.36 7.16
C ALA A 93 -3.38 -23.24 5.65
N GLN A 94 -4.24 -22.49 4.94
CA GLN A 94 -4.09 -22.21 3.51
C GLN A 94 -3.36 -20.89 3.28
N PRO A 95 -2.61 -20.75 2.16
CA PRO A 95 -2.01 -19.49 1.78
C PRO A 95 -3.06 -18.39 1.61
N VAL A 96 -2.76 -17.20 2.12
CA VAL A 96 -3.62 -16.03 2.05
C VAL A 96 -3.26 -15.17 0.82
N ARG A 97 -4.28 -14.65 0.14
CA ARG A 97 -4.17 -13.56 -0.83
C ARG A 97 -4.83 -12.32 -0.27
N LEU A 98 -4.06 -11.27 -0.10
CA LEU A 98 -4.55 -9.99 0.40
C LEU A 98 -4.77 -9.02 -0.76
N ILE A 99 -6.02 -8.62 -0.99
CA ILE A 99 -6.39 -7.67 -2.03
C ILE A 99 -6.49 -6.29 -1.42
N VAL A 100 -5.71 -5.35 -1.94
CA VAL A 100 -5.51 -4.01 -1.38
C VAL A 100 -5.93 -2.96 -2.39
N PRO A 101 -7.13 -2.35 -2.26
CA PRO A 101 -7.53 -1.21 -3.08
C PRO A 101 -6.66 0.01 -2.78
N ASP A 102 -6.09 0.65 -3.81
CA ASP A 102 -5.21 1.80 -3.66
C ASP A 102 -5.77 3.06 -4.33
N GLY A 103 -5.77 4.13 -3.55
CA GLY A 103 -6.23 5.45 -3.92
C GLY A 103 -6.78 6.21 -2.71
N THR A 104 -7.36 7.40 -2.96
CA THR A 104 -8.15 8.06 -1.91
C THR A 104 -9.34 7.19 -1.52
N TRP A 105 -9.90 7.39 -0.31
CA TRP A 105 -11.09 6.64 0.14
C TRP A 105 -12.23 6.62 -0.88
N ARG A 106 -12.46 7.75 -1.56
CA ARG A 106 -13.46 7.84 -2.63
C ARG A 106 -13.10 6.94 -3.82
N LYS A 107 -11.82 6.90 -4.21
CA LYS A 107 -11.35 6.08 -5.33
C LYS A 107 -11.36 4.59 -4.98
N ALA A 108 -10.93 4.24 -3.78
CA ALA A 108 -10.99 2.86 -3.28
C ALA A 108 -12.44 2.35 -3.24
N ARG A 109 -13.38 3.14 -2.71
CA ARG A 109 -14.82 2.80 -2.75
C ARG A 109 -15.35 2.68 -4.18
N LYS A 110 -14.87 3.51 -5.13
CA LYS A 110 -15.24 3.39 -6.55
C LYS A 110 -14.75 2.05 -7.10
N ILE A 111 -13.52 1.64 -6.82
CA ILE A 111 -13.00 0.33 -7.22
C ILE A 111 -13.92 -0.79 -6.71
N LEU A 112 -14.31 -0.78 -5.45
CA LEU A 112 -15.21 -1.78 -4.89
C LEU A 112 -16.58 -1.77 -5.60
N HIS A 113 -17.13 -0.59 -5.86
CA HIS A 113 -18.44 -0.44 -6.48
C HIS A 113 -18.49 -0.96 -7.93
N VAL A 114 -17.42 -0.73 -8.71
CA VAL A 114 -17.41 -1.14 -10.14
C VAL A 114 -16.86 -2.56 -10.36
N ASN A 115 -16.47 -3.25 -9.29
CA ASN A 115 -16.01 -4.63 -9.28
C ASN A 115 -16.81 -5.44 -8.22
N PRO A 116 -18.03 -5.89 -8.56
CA PRO A 116 -18.93 -6.54 -7.58
C PRO A 116 -18.32 -7.75 -6.87
N TRP A 117 -17.46 -8.52 -7.56
CA TRP A 117 -16.76 -9.67 -6.97
C TRP A 117 -15.92 -9.31 -5.73
N LEU A 118 -15.41 -8.08 -5.63
CA LEU A 118 -14.70 -7.62 -4.42
C LEU A 118 -15.63 -7.50 -3.21
N ALA A 119 -16.92 -7.26 -3.40
CA ALA A 119 -17.89 -7.17 -2.32
C ALA A 119 -18.26 -8.55 -1.74
N GLU A 120 -18.03 -9.63 -2.52
CA GLU A 120 -18.27 -11.01 -2.10
C GLU A 120 -17.12 -11.56 -1.24
N LEU A 121 -15.94 -10.90 -1.26
CA LEU A 121 -14.80 -11.30 -0.45
C LEU A 121 -14.97 -10.93 1.01
N PRO A 122 -14.55 -11.81 1.94
CA PRO A 122 -14.48 -11.45 3.34
C PRO A 122 -13.51 -10.29 3.55
N ARG A 123 -13.96 -9.29 4.34
CA ARG A 123 -13.16 -8.11 4.64
C ARG A 123 -12.30 -8.34 5.86
N VAL A 124 -11.10 -7.76 5.82
CA VAL A 124 -10.19 -7.74 6.96
C VAL A 124 -9.76 -6.31 7.26
N ALA A 125 -9.60 -6.01 8.55
CA ALA A 125 -9.17 -4.71 9.02
C ALA A 125 -7.87 -4.81 9.81
N LEU A 126 -7.03 -3.79 9.68
CA LEU A 126 -5.86 -3.59 10.54
C LEU A 126 -6.32 -3.20 11.97
N PRO A 127 -5.48 -3.41 12.98
CA PRO A 127 -5.74 -2.95 14.34
C PRO A 127 -5.99 -1.44 14.38
N GLU A 128 -6.75 -1.00 15.37
CA GLU A 128 -6.90 0.42 15.67
C GLU A 128 -5.65 1.00 16.34
N GLY A 129 -5.55 2.34 16.40
CA GLY A 129 -4.48 3.04 17.10
C GLY A 129 -3.14 3.08 16.37
N LEU A 130 -3.09 2.66 15.11
CA LEU A 130 -1.87 2.75 14.30
C LEU A 130 -1.55 4.21 13.97
N SER A 131 -0.25 4.54 13.97
CA SER A 131 0.25 5.85 13.56
C SER A 131 1.00 5.75 12.24
N SER A 132 0.74 6.70 11.33
CA SER A 132 1.44 6.77 10.05
C SER A 132 2.75 7.53 10.16
N ARG A 133 3.79 7.05 9.45
CA ARG A 133 5.04 7.77 9.23
C ARG A 133 4.94 8.83 8.12
N TYR A 134 3.76 8.96 7.49
CA TYR A 134 3.53 9.81 6.32
C TYR A 134 3.42 11.28 6.71
N ARG A 135 4.54 11.89 7.12
CA ARG A 135 4.65 13.27 7.63
C ARG A 135 4.21 14.38 6.66
N LEU A 136 4.06 14.08 5.37
CA LEU A 136 3.62 15.03 4.34
C LEU A 136 2.11 15.07 4.16
N ARG A 137 1.39 14.13 4.74
CA ARG A 137 -0.05 14.04 4.61
C ARG A 137 -0.70 14.43 5.94
N LYS A 138 -1.48 15.51 5.95
CA LYS A 138 -2.45 15.69 7.02
C LYS A 138 -3.45 14.54 6.88
N ALA A 139 -3.32 13.54 7.74
CA ALA A 139 -4.24 12.41 7.73
C ALA A 139 -5.66 12.95 7.98
N PRO A 140 -6.64 12.60 7.15
CA PRO A 140 -8.02 13.06 7.34
C PRO A 140 -8.62 12.59 8.67
N MET A 141 -8.04 11.54 9.25
CA MET A 141 -8.37 10.97 10.55
C MET A 141 -7.14 10.28 11.15
N PRO A 142 -7.04 10.14 12.49
CA PRO A 142 -6.03 9.31 13.13
C PRO A 142 -6.09 7.86 12.60
N GLY A 143 -4.95 7.20 12.47
CA GLY A 143 -4.87 5.79 12.06
C GLY A 143 -4.90 5.53 10.54
N VAL A 144 -4.96 6.58 9.70
CA VAL A 144 -4.92 6.40 8.24
C VAL A 144 -3.48 6.18 7.77
N LEU A 145 -3.19 4.97 7.34
CA LEU A 145 -1.90 4.55 6.79
C LEU A 145 -1.82 4.80 5.27
N SER A 146 -0.61 4.95 4.75
CA SER A 146 -0.34 4.79 3.33
C SER A 146 -0.44 3.31 2.92
N THR A 147 -0.62 3.04 1.64
CA THR A 147 -0.76 1.67 1.12
C THR A 147 0.42 0.78 1.50
N ILE A 148 1.66 1.30 1.41
CA ILE A 148 2.84 0.53 1.79
C ILE A 148 2.89 0.24 3.30
N GLU A 149 2.51 1.20 4.15
CA GLU A 149 2.43 0.98 5.60
C GLU A 149 1.35 -0.05 5.95
N ALA A 150 0.20 0.03 5.30
CA ALA A 150 -0.88 -0.94 5.49
C ALA A 150 -0.43 -2.37 5.11
N ILE A 151 0.27 -2.52 3.98
CA ILE A 151 0.82 -3.80 3.53
C ILE A 151 1.87 -4.33 4.52
N VAL A 152 2.82 -3.50 4.95
CA VAL A 152 3.85 -3.90 5.93
C VAL A 152 3.22 -4.35 7.24
N THR A 153 2.27 -3.57 7.75
CA THR A 153 1.55 -3.92 8.98
C THR A 153 0.81 -5.25 8.82
N ALA A 154 0.13 -5.43 7.69
CA ALA A 154 -0.60 -6.66 7.41
C ALA A 154 0.33 -7.88 7.37
N LEU A 155 1.43 -7.80 6.64
CA LEU A 155 2.38 -8.90 6.51
C LEU A 155 3.07 -9.21 7.85
N ASN A 156 3.44 -8.20 8.64
CA ASN A 156 4.01 -8.39 9.97
C ASN A 156 3.06 -9.11 10.94
N LEU A 157 1.73 -8.93 10.76
CA LEU A 157 0.72 -9.64 11.55
C LEU A 157 0.52 -11.07 11.06
N LEU A 158 0.42 -11.27 9.74
CA LEU A 158 0.10 -12.56 9.14
C LEU A 158 1.28 -13.55 9.17
N GLU A 159 2.50 -13.06 9.18
CA GLU A 159 3.71 -13.86 9.01
C GLU A 159 4.69 -13.75 10.19
N SER A 160 4.20 -13.36 11.38
CA SER A 160 5.04 -13.34 12.58
C SER A 160 5.72 -14.72 12.78
N PRO A 161 7.05 -14.76 13.15
CA PRO A 161 7.91 -13.63 13.54
C PRO A 161 8.62 -12.93 12.37
N SER A 162 8.35 -13.26 11.10
CA SER A 162 8.94 -12.57 9.94
C SER A 162 8.58 -11.08 9.96
N ARG A 163 9.50 -10.25 9.48
CA ARG A 163 9.36 -8.79 9.48
C ARG A 163 9.58 -8.22 8.10
N PHE A 164 8.70 -7.30 7.70
CA PHE A 164 8.69 -6.66 6.39
C PHE A 164 9.02 -5.16 6.47
N ASP A 165 9.57 -4.70 7.58
CA ASP A 165 9.87 -3.27 7.82
C ASP A 165 10.88 -2.69 6.82
N GLU A 166 11.75 -3.52 6.21
CA GLU A 166 12.66 -3.09 5.14
C GLU A 166 11.92 -2.51 3.92
N LEU A 167 10.68 -2.91 3.70
CA LEU A 167 9.85 -2.37 2.63
C LEU A 167 9.58 -0.87 2.80
N LEU A 168 9.69 -0.35 4.03
CA LEU A 168 9.53 1.08 4.32
C LEU A 168 10.75 1.93 3.97
N ARG A 169 11.93 1.35 3.71
CA ARG A 169 13.15 2.12 3.35
C ARG A 169 12.93 3.04 2.14
N PRO A 170 12.42 2.57 0.98
CA PRO A 170 12.14 3.46 -0.14
C PRO A 170 11.00 4.46 0.15
N PHE A 171 10.08 4.14 1.04
CA PHE A 171 9.03 5.06 1.48
C PHE A 171 9.59 6.19 2.33
N ASP A 172 10.43 5.88 3.33
CA ASP A 172 11.07 6.90 4.16
C ASP A 172 11.93 7.85 3.31
N ALA A 173 12.71 7.32 2.36
CA ALA A 173 13.50 8.13 1.43
C ALA A 173 12.62 8.97 0.49
N LEU A 174 11.45 8.46 0.07
CA LEU A 174 10.46 9.21 -0.70
C LEU A 174 9.98 10.45 0.07
N ILE A 175 9.65 10.28 1.35
CA ILE A 175 9.15 11.35 2.22
C ILE A 175 10.25 12.38 2.46
N GLU A 176 11.46 11.96 2.84
CA GLU A 176 12.59 12.87 3.05
C GLU A 176 12.91 13.67 1.80
N GLY A 177 13.04 13.00 0.63
CA GLY A 177 13.31 13.68 -0.63
C GLY A 177 12.24 14.71 -1.02
N GLN A 178 10.99 14.48 -0.62
CA GLN A 178 9.91 15.43 -0.87
C GLN A 178 9.96 16.63 0.10
N ILE A 179 10.31 16.38 1.37
CA ILE A 179 10.53 17.44 2.37
C ILE A 179 11.68 18.36 1.93
N ASP A 180 12.80 17.76 1.50
CA ASP A 180 13.96 18.52 1.02
C ASP A 180 13.61 19.35 -0.23
N ALA A 181 12.85 18.78 -1.18
CA ALA A 181 12.40 19.48 -2.38
C ALA A 181 11.42 20.63 -2.09
N MET A 182 10.62 20.51 -1.03
CA MET A 182 9.71 21.57 -0.56
C MET A 182 10.46 22.67 0.22
N GLY A 183 11.59 22.34 0.84
CA GLY A 183 12.32 23.17 1.78
C GLY A 183 11.86 22.93 3.21
N ARG A 184 12.81 22.62 4.10
CA ARG A 184 12.54 22.27 5.51
C ARG A 184 11.81 23.35 6.28
N GLU A 185 12.09 24.63 6.03
CA GLU A 185 11.38 25.76 6.65
C GLU A 185 9.91 25.82 6.24
N VAL A 186 9.63 25.58 4.95
CA VAL A 186 8.26 25.53 4.43
C VAL A 186 7.51 24.33 5.02
N TYR A 187 8.20 23.19 5.11
CA TYR A 187 7.64 22.00 5.75
C TYR A 187 7.28 22.28 7.22
N GLN A 188 8.20 22.80 8.01
CA GLN A 188 7.97 23.13 9.43
C GLN A 188 6.77 24.05 9.60
N ARG A 189 6.68 25.12 8.80
CA ARG A 189 5.58 26.09 8.87
C ARG A 189 4.21 25.46 8.58
N ASN A 190 4.17 24.47 7.68
CA ASN A 190 2.92 23.82 7.27
C ASN A 190 2.52 22.63 8.14
N HIS A 191 3.45 22.07 8.93
CA HIS A 191 3.27 20.84 9.71
C HIS A 191 3.71 20.96 11.18
N ALA A 192 3.99 22.18 11.69
CA ALA A 192 4.42 22.41 13.08
C ALA A 192 3.34 22.11 14.14
N ASP A 193 2.07 21.98 13.71
CA ASP A 193 0.92 21.79 14.59
C ASP A 193 0.30 20.37 14.45
N THR A 194 1.13 19.38 14.15
CA THR A 194 0.62 18.01 13.96
C THR A 194 1.25 17.03 14.92
#